data_b58c689702218b27b8ffddfd8153c9fe
#
_entry.id   b58c689702218b27b8ffddfd8153c9fe
#
_cell.length_a   1.000
_cell.length_b   1.000
_cell.length_c   1.000
_cell.angle_alpha   90.00
_cell.angle_beta   90.00
_cell.angle_gamma   90.00
#
_symmetry.space_group_name_H-M   'P 1'
#
loop_
_entity.id
_entity.type
_entity.pdbx_description
1 polymer ?
#
loop_
_entity_poly.entity_id
_entity_poly.type
_entity_poly.pdbx_seq_one_letter_code
_entity_poly.pdbx_strand_id
1 'polypeptide(L)'
;MKKVLLISAVLFFTVSGAAVAGAPRDNCGCGLGTLLFDGKGGLVQQVLAATTNGSFGTQTFGISSGTLECNQPSSFASNEQLNNFVADNMDNLAKDAAMGQGEYVDTLAVLMGVSSSRRAEFSQMLQENFSNIFTEASVSHVDVIENIAHLM
;
A
#
# COMPACT_ATOMS: atom_id res chain seq x y z
N MET A 1 -7.66 -12.23 -67.95
CA MET A 1 -7.41 -12.59 -66.56
C MET A 1 -6.88 -11.33 -65.84
N LYS A 2 -7.79 -10.64 -65.14
CA LYS A 2 -7.50 -9.34 -64.52
C LYS A 2 -6.95 -9.62 -63.13
N LYS A 3 -5.69 -9.22 -62.86
CA LYS A 3 -5.06 -9.27 -61.54
C LYS A 3 -5.60 -8.06 -60.75
N VAL A 4 -6.40 -8.33 -59.74
CA VAL A 4 -6.82 -7.34 -58.74
C VAL A 4 -5.72 -7.20 -57.71
N LEU A 5 -5.03 -6.07 -57.70
CA LEU A 5 -4.09 -5.67 -56.67
C LEU A 5 -4.88 -5.08 -55.51
N LEU A 6 -4.99 -5.81 -54.41
CA LEU A 6 -5.50 -5.29 -53.14
C LEU A 6 -4.39 -4.49 -52.45
N ILE A 7 -4.49 -3.18 -52.54
CA ILE A 7 -3.65 -2.26 -51.74
C ILE A 7 -4.31 -2.14 -50.35
N SER A 8 -3.78 -2.84 -49.34
CA SER A 8 -4.12 -2.62 -47.97
C SER A 8 -3.55 -1.28 -47.49
N ALA A 9 -4.39 -0.25 -47.44
CA ALA A 9 -4.03 0.99 -46.78
C ALA A 9 -4.04 0.77 -45.28
N VAL A 10 -2.87 0.61 -44.69
CA VAL A 10 -2.69 0.67 -43.25
C VAL A 10 -2.80 2.14 -42.84
N LEU A 11 -3.96 2.51 -42.31
CA LEU A 11 -4.16 3.82 -41.68
C LEU A 11 -3.34 3.85 -40.38
N PHE A 12 -2.16 4.45 -40.42
CA PHE A 12 -1.44 4.89 -39.22
C PHE A 12 -2.21 6.07 -38.63
N PHE A 13 -3.01 5.80 -37.61
CA PHE A 13 -3.50 6.84 -36.72
C PHE A 13 -2.30 7.39 -35.94
N THR A 14 -1.71 8.48 -36.40
CA THR A 14 -0.81 9.28 -35.57
C THR A 14 -1.66 10.05 -34.57
N VAL A 15 -1.91 9.44 -33.42
CA VAL A 15 -2.39 10.17 -32.26
C VAL A 15 -1.21 11.03 -31.76
N SER A 16 -1.13 12.25 -32.28
CA SER A 16 -0.27 13.30 -31.72
C SER A 16 -0.94 13.84 -30.44
N GLY A 17 -1.08 12.98 -29.43
CA GLY A 17 -1.29 13.43 -28.07
C GLY A 17 0.07 13.97 -27.59
N ALA A 18 0.16 15.25 -27.28
CA ALA A 18 1.24 15.75 -26.46
C ALA A 18 1.10 15.02 -25.10
N ALA A 19 1.80 13.90 -24.99
CA ALA A 19 1.97 13.25 -23.70
C ALA A 19 2.75 14.24 -22.85
N VAL A 20 2.08 14.87 -21.89
CA VAL A 20 2.75 15.52 -20.78
C VAL A 20 3.46 14.38 -20.06
N ALA A 21 4.74 14.21 -20.40
CA ALA A 21 5.58 13.21 -19.79
C ALA A 21 5.88 13.69 -18.37
N GLY A 22 5.03 13.30 -17.42
CA GLY A 22 5.33 13.41 -16.00
C GLY A 22 6.64 12.69 -15.69
N ALA A 23 7.27 13.03 -14.59
CA ALA A 23 8.43 12.28 -14.13
C ALA A 23 8.05 10.79 -13.92
N PRO A 24 8.96 9.84 -14.11
CA PRO A 24 8.69 8.41 -13.88
C PRO A 24 8.06 8.14 -12.51
N ARG A 25 8.40 8.92 -11.50
CA ARG A 25 7.84 8.85 -10.15
C ARG A 25 6.33 9.08 -10.11
N ASP A 26 5.80 9.97 -10.93
CA ASP A 26 4.37 10.32 -10.95
C ASP A 26 3.51 9.17 -11.53
N ASN A 27 4.10 8.37 -12.43
CA ASN A 27 3.37 7.35 -13.18
C ASN A 27 3.74 5.91 -12.78
N CYS A 28 4.95 5.69 -12.24
CA CYS A 28 5.50 4.35 -11.98
C CYS A 28 5.73 4.07 -10.50
N GLY A 29 5.46 5.06 -9.63
CA GLY A 29 5.71 4.95 -8.20
C GLY A 29 7.21 4.95 -7.86
N CYS A 30 7.53 4.62 -6.62
CA CYS A 30 8.89 4.50 -6.12
C CYS A 30 9.50 3.12 -6.43
N GLY A 31 10.82 3.02 -6.42
CA GLY A 31 11.53 1.77 -6.64
C GLY A 31 12.82 1.95 -7.45
N LEU A 32 13.54 0.86 -7.64
CA LEU A 32 14.81 0.86 -8.37
C LEU A 32 14.67 1.39 -9.80
N GLY A 33 13.57 1.04 -10.48
CA GLY A 33 13.32 1.52 -11.84
C GLY A 33 13.15 3.03 -11.89
N THR A 34 12.48 3.62 -10.91
CA THR A 34 12.32 5.07 -10.81
C THR A 34 13.66 5.76 -10.62
N LEU A 35 14.53 5.25 -9.74
CA LEU A 35 15.88 5.79 -9.54
C LEU A 35 16.75 5.71 -10.80
N LEU A 36 16.70 4.62 -11.55
CA LEU A 36 17.50 4.42 -12.76
C LEU A 36 17.08 5.31 -13.93
N PHE A 37 15.80 5.65 -13.98
CA PHE A 37 15.20 6.42 -15.07
C PHE A 37 14.72 7.81 -14.63
N ASP A 38 15.07 8.27 -13.42
CA ASP A 38 14.71 9.60 -12.92
C ASP A 38 15.22 10.69 -13.86
N GLY A 39 14.40 11.72 -14.07
CA GLY A 39 14.69 12.81 -14.98
C GLY A 39 14.56 12.50 -16.48
N LYS A 40 14.20 11.27 -16.86
CA LYS A 40 14.02 10.86 -18.26
C LYS A 40 12.53 10.69 -18.57
N GLY A 41 11.90 11.75 -19.04
CA GLY A 41 10.44 11.85 -19.22
C GLY A 41 9.89 11.22 -20.51
N GLY A 42 10.34 10.05 -20.96
CA GLY A 42 9.81 9.39 -22.16
C GLY A 42 8.91 8.20 -21.82
N LEU A 43 7.95 7.86 -22.70
CA LEU A 43 7.07 6.71 -22.51
C LEU A 43 7.86 5.40 -22.32
N VAL A 44 8.92 5.22 -23.11
CA VAL A 44 9.78 4.03 -23.02
C VAL A 44 10.45 3.94 -21.66
N GLN A 45 10.95 5.05 -21.14
CA GLN A 45 11.60 5.12 -19.84
C GLN A 45 10.60 4.84 -18.71
N GLN A 46 9.37 5.32 -18.82
CA GLN A 46 8.31 5.03 -17.86
C GLN A 46 7.92 3.53 -17.87
N VAL A 47 7.79 2.92 -19.04
CA VAL A 47 7.53 1.48 -19.15
C VAL A 47 8.68 0.66 -18.55
N LEU A 48 9.94 1.03 -18.82
CA LEU A 48 11.11 0.38 -18.24
C LEU A 48 11.16 0.56 -16.72
N ALA A 49 10.86 1.76 -16.21
CA ALA A 49 10.79 2.03 -14.78
C ALA A 49 9.71 1.18 -14.11
N ALA A 50 8.49 1.16 -14.65
CA ALA A 50 7.39 0.35 -14.13
C ALA A 50 7.71 -1.15 -14.14
N THR A 51 8.29 -1.64 -15.24
CA THR A 51 8.70 -3.06 -15.36
C THR A 51 9.77 -3.40 -14.33
N THR A 52 10.78 -2.54 -14.16
CA THR A 52 11.86 -2.77 -13.18
C THR A 52 11.34 -2.70 -11.75
N ASN A 53 10.43 -1.78 -11.44
CA ASN A 53 9.80 -1.68 -10.12
C ASN A 53 8.99 -2.93 -9.79
N GLY A 54 8.23 -3.46 -10.76
CA GLY A 54 7.44 -4.68 -10.59
C GLY A 54 8.25 -5.98 -10.60
N SER A 55 9.48 -5.95 -11.16
CA SER A 55 10.31 -7.13 -11.27
C SER A 55 11.07 -7.40 -9.97
N PHE A 56 11.19 -8.68 -9.61
CA PHE A 56 11.96 -9.12 -8.43
C PHE A 56 11.55 -8.50 -7.09
N GLY A 57 10.35 -7.93 -7.00
CA GLY A 57 9.85 -7.32 -5.76
C GLY A 57 10.62 -6.07 -5.31
N THR A 58 11.32 -5.38 -6.21
CA THR A 58 12.14 -4.20 -5.87
C THR A 58 11.30 -3.07 -5.29
N GLN A 59 10.10 -2.86 -5.78
CA GLN A 59 9.16 -1.88 -5.21
C GLN A 59 8.69 -2.30 -3.82
N THR A 60 8.28 -3.55 -3.65
CA THR A 60 7.87 -4.10 -2.34
C THR A 60 9.00 -4.00 -1.32
N PHE A 61 10.23 -4.35 -1.72
CA PHE A 61 11.40 -4.19 -0.89
C PHE A 61 11.66 -2.72 -0.53
N GLY A 62 11.56 -1.82 -1.51
CA GLY A 62 11.72 -0.38 -1.28
C GLY A 62 10.73 0.17 -0.27
N ILE A 63 9.44 -0.19 -0.39
CA ILE A 63 8.38 0.22 0.52
C ILE A 63 8.61 -0.35 1.93
N SER A 64 8.89 -1.64 2.05
CA SER A 64 9.06 -2.29 3.37
C SER A 64 10.33 -1.85 4.10
N SER A 65 11.39 -1.50 3.38
CA SER A 65 12.67 -1.07 3.96
C SER A 65 12.82 0.46 4.10
N GLY A 66 11.92 1.26 3.50
CA GLY A 66 12.04 2.71 3.43
C GLY A 66 13.23 3.17 2.57
N THR A 67 13.61 2.35 1.58
CA THR A 67 14.71 2.63 0.65
C THR A 67 14.20 2.91 -0.76
N LEU A 68 15.09 3.15 -1.73
CA LEU A 68 14.75 3.38 -3.14
C LEU A 68 13.74 4.54 -3.31
N GLU A 69 13.86 5.56 -2.46
CA GLU A 69 12.96 6.72 -2.41
C GLU A 69 11.48 6.37 -2.20
N CYS A 70 11.20 5.19 -1.65
CA CYS A 70 9.89 4.81 -1.20
C CYS A 70 9.67 5.35 0.21
N ASN A 71 8.54 6.03 0.41
CA ASN A 71 8.08 6.33 1.76
C ASN A 71 7.68 5.00 2.39
N GLN A 72 8.28 4.68 3.52
CA GLN A 72 7.84 3.57 4.33
C GLN A 72 6.48 3.98 4.92
N PRO A 73 5.37 3.29 4.63
CA PRO A 73 4.15 3.46 5.41
C PRO A 73 4.52 3.23 6.88
N SER A 74 3.76 3.79 7.80
CA SER A 74 3.93 3.46 9.22
C SER A 74 4.12 1.93 9.29
N SER A 75 5.11 1.44 10.00
CA SER A 75 5.58 0.04 9.93
C SER A 75 4.47 -1.01 10.11
N PHE A 76 3.31 -0.59 10.57
CA PHE A 76 2.11 -1.39 10.78
C PHE A 76 1.22 -1.52 9.53
N ALA A 77 1.02 -0.43 8.75
CA ALA A 77 0.16 -0.48 7.57
C ALA A 77 0.73 -1.34 6.41
N SER A 78 2.04 -1.63 6.41
CA SER A 78 2.69 -2.52 5.42
C SER A 78 2.71 -4.00 5.84
N ASN A 79 2.29 -4.34 7.05
CA ASN A 79 2.24 -5.72 7.51
C ASN A 79 0.97 -6.41 6.99
N GLU A 80 1.10 -7.20 5.93
CA GLU A 80 -0.02 -7.92 5.32
C GLU A 80 -0.78 -8.81 6.32
N GLN A 81 -0.07 -9.46 7.23
CA GLN A 81 -0.70 -10.30 8.26
C GLN A 81 -1.57 -9.47 9.22
N LEU A 82 -1.09 -8.31 9.63
CA LEU A 82 -1.83 -7.40 10.49
C LEU A 82 -3.07 -6.85 9.76
N ASN A 83 -2.91 -6.41 8.51
CA ASN A 83 -4.03 -5.90 7.71
C ASN A 83 -5.11 -6.97 7.51
N ASN A 84 -4.73 -8.18 7.09
CA ASN A 84 -5.67 -9.28 6.89
C ASN A 84 -6.36 -9.66 8.21
N PHE A 85 -5.61 -9.75 9.30
CA PHE A 85 -6.17 -10.08 10.61
C PHE A 85 -7.22 -9.04 11.03
N VAL A 86 -6.90 -7.74 10.94
CA VAL A 86 -7.85 -6.69 11.34
C VAL A 86 -9.05 -6.66 10.40
N ALA A 87 -8.83 -6.75 9.08
CA ALA A 87 -9.92 -6.76 8.09
C ALA A 87 -10.92 -7.90 8.33
N ASP A 88 -10.41 -9.12 8.60
CA ASP A 88 -11.24 -10.31 8.78
C ASP A 88 -11.94 -10.35 10.14
N ASN A 89 -11.48 -9.57 11.12
CA ASN A 89 -11.94 -9.69 12.51
C ASN A 89 -12.41 -8.37 13.14
N MET A 90 -12.75 -7.35 12.33
CA MET A 90 -13.12 -6.00 12.78
C MET A 90 -14.14 -5.99 13.93
N ASP A 91 -15.25 -6.72 13.78
CA ASP A 91 -16.34 -6.74 14.77
C ASP A 91 -15.90 -7.37 16.10
N ASN A 92 -15.15 -8.47 16.04
CA ASN A 92 -14.64 -9.14 17.22
C ASN A 92 -13.56 -8.31 17.91
N LEU A 93 -12.69 -7.70 17.12
CA LEU A 93 -11.65 -6.80 17.63
C LEU A 93 -12.26 -5.58 18.32
N ALA A 94 -13.28 -4.96 17.72
CA ALA A 94 -13.99 -3.83 18.34
C ALA A 94 -14.64 -4.22 19.66
N LYS A 95 -15.24 -5.42 19.72
CA LYS A 95 -15.85 -5.95 20.95
C LYS A 95 -14.81 -6.18 22.04
N ASP A 96 -13.69 -6.84 21.72
CA ASP A 96 -12.62 -7.11 22.67
C ASP A 96 -11.94 -5.80 23.12
N ALA A 97 -11.72 -4.84 22.22
CA ALA A 97 -11.19 -3.53 22.55
C ALA A 97 -12.11 -2.77 23.51
N ALA A 98 -13.43 -2.79 23.28
CA ALA A 98 -14.40 -2.17 24.17
C ALA A 98 -14.42 -2.84 25.57
N MET A 99 -14.13 -4.12 25.65
CA MET A 99 -14.01 -4.85 26.94
C MET A 99 -12.64 -4.66 27.61
N GLY A 100 -11.63 -4.15 26.90
CA GLY A 100 -10.25 -4.04 27.36
C GLY A 100 -9.54 -5.39 27.54
N GLN A 101 -10.06 -6.45 26.94
CA GLN A 101 -9.49 -7.80 26.99
C GLN A 101 -10.11 -8.68 25.93
N GLY A 102 -9.38 -9.70 25.47
CA GLY A 102 -9.88 -10.71 24.57
C GLY A 102 -8.80 -11.26 23.65
N GLU A 103 -9.07 -12.37 23.01
CA GLU A 103 -8.12 -13.08 22.16
C GLU A 103 -7.72 -12.25 20.93
N TYR A 104 -8.66 -11.49 20.38
CA TYR A 104 -8.37 -10.63 19.21
C TYR A 104 -7.47 -9.46 19.58
N VAL A 105 -7.64 -8.85 20.74
CA VAL A 105 -6.75 -7.79 21.25
C VAL A 105 -5.36 -8.35 21.57
N ASP A 106 -5.30 -9.55 22.17
CA ASP A 106 -4.02 -10.22 22.45
C ASP A 106 -3.26 -10.57 21.16
N THR A 107 -3.98 -11.05 20.15
CA THR A 107 -3.40 -11.34 18.83
C THR A 107 -2.94 -10.09 18.13
N LEU A 108 -3.75 -9.03 18.16
CA LEU A 108 -3.37 -7.71 17.63
C LEU A 108 -2.08 -7.21 18.29
N ALA A 109 -1.97 -7.30 19.62
CA ALA A 109 -0.79 -6.90 20.35
C ALA A 109 0.48 -7.66 19.88
N VAL A 110 0.35 -8.96 19.60
CA VAL A 110 1.46 -9.76 19.03
C VAL A 110 1.83 -9.27 17.64
N LEU A 111 0.84 -9.07 16.76
CA LEU A 111 1.08 -8.62 15.39
C LEU A 111 1.68 -7.20 15.32
N MET A 112 1.35 -6.36 16.29
CA MET A 112 1.93 -5.03 16.44
C MET A 112 3.25 -5.00 17.21
N GLY A 113 3.78 -6.15 17.63
CA GLY A 113 5.08 -6.26 18.30
C GLY A 113 5.08 -5.80 19.77
N VAL A 114 3.91 -5.73 20.40
CA VAL A 114 3.79 -5.36 21.81
C VAL A 114 4.34 -6.47 22.68
N SER A 115 5.30 -6.14 23.56
CA SER A 115 5.89 -7.10 24.47
C SER A 115 4.86 -7.66 25.46
N SER A 116 5.06 -8.88 25.93
CA SER A 116 4.14 -9.53 26.86
C SER A 116 3.89 -8.74 28.15
N SER A 117 4.89 -7.98 28.61
CA SER A 117 4.79 -7.14 29.79
C SER A 117 3.92 -5.90 29.61
N ARG A 118 3.72 -5.47 28.36
CA ARG A 118 2.93 -4.27 28.03
C ARG A 118 1.54 -4.57 27.47
N ARG A 119 1.15 -5.83 27.35
CA ARG A 119 -0.15 -6.19 26.73
C ARG A 119 -1.35 -5.69 27.53
N ALA A 120 -1.27 -5.74 28.87
CA ALA A 120 -2.34 -5.23 29.71
C ALA A 120 -2.52 -3.70 29.54
N GLU A 121 -1.41 -2.96 29.48
CA GLU A 121 -1.40 -1.53 29.19
C GLU A 121 -1.97 -1.23 27.80
N PHE A 122 -1.58 -2.02 26.81
CA PHE A 122 -2.09 -1.92 25.43
C PHE A 122 -3.60 -2.15 25.36
N SER A 123 -4.12 -3.19 26.00
CA SER A 123 -5.55 -3.49 26.04
C SER A 123 -6.35 -2.37 26.70
N GLN A 124 -5.82 -1.82 27.80
CA GLN A 124 -6.43 -0.67 28.49
C GLN A 124 -6.40 0.57 27.59
N MET A 125 -5.29 0.85 26.91
CA MET A 125 -5.18 1.97 25.97
C MET A 125 -6.22 1.87 24.86
N LEU A 126 -6.45 0.67 24.29
CA LEU A 126 -7.50 0.47 23.28
C LEU A 126 -8.89 0.74 23.84
N GLN A 127 -9.18 0.31 25.07
CA GLN A 127 -10.47 0.55 25.72
C GLN A 127 -10.71 2.04 25.99
N GLU A 128 -9.73 2.73 26.55
CA GLU A 128 -9.83 4.16 26.88
C GLU A 128 -9.98 5.04 25.63
N ASN A 129 -9.42 4.61 24.50
CA ASN A 129 -9.43 5.35 23.24
C ASN A 129 -10.37 4.74 22.19
N PHE A 130 -11.31 3.90 22.60
CA PHE A 130 -12.19 3.16 21.67
C PHE A 130 -12.84 4.06 20.61
N SER A 131 -13.40 5.19 21.01
CA SER A 131 -14.07 6.13 20.10
C SER A 131 -13.13 6.86 19.13
N ASN A 132 -11.85 6.95 19.47
CA ASN A 132 -10.82 7.54 18.60
C ASN A 132 -10.28 6.50 17.62
N ILE A 133 -10.34 5.23 17.96
CA ILE A 133 -9.89 4.11 17.13
C ILE A 133 -11.00 3.70 16.16
N PHE A 134 -12.20 3.46 16.66
CA PHE A 134 -13.39 3.08 15.91
C PHE A 134 -14.32 4.31 15.78
N THR A 135 -13.93 5.25 14.92
CA THR A 135 -14.54 6.58 14.81
C THR A 135 -15.99 6.54 14.28
N GLU A 136 -16.29 5.55 13.45
CA GLU A 136 -17.61 5.35 12.84
C GLU A 136 -17.83 3.88 12.46
N ALA A 137 -19.07 3.50 12.18
CA ALA A 137 -19.41 2.12 11.82
C ALA A 137 -18.80 1.66 10.48
N SER A 138 -18.41 2.59 9.63
CA SER A 138 -17.80 2.35 8.33
C SER A 138 -16.27 2.56 8.31
N VAL A 139 -15.64 2.73 9.47
CA VAL A 139 -14.18 2.90 9.57
C VAL A 139 -13.45 1.72 8.91
N SER A 140 -12.44 2.02 8.09
CA SER A 140 -11.68 0.95 7.44
C SER A 140 -10.67 0.31 8.41
N HIS A 141 -10.30 -0.96 8.13
CA HIS A 141 -9.27 -1.66 8.91
C HIS A 141 -7.92 -0.93 8.88
N VAL A 142 -7.61 -0.23 7.80
CA VAL A 142 -6.38 0.58 7.69
C VAL A 142 -6.42 1.75 8.65
N ASP A 143 -7.54 2.49 8.69
CA ASP A 143 -7.70 3.62 9.60
C ASP A 143 -7.64 3.17 11.07
N VAL A 144 -8.23 2.02 11.40
CA VAL A 144 -8.14 1.43 12.74
C VAL A 144 -6.68 1.15 13.13
N ILE A 145 -5.91 0.53 12.23
CA ILE A 145 -4.49 0.26 12.46
C ILE A 145 -3.69 1.55 12.64
N GLU A 146 -3.94 2.56 11.81
CA GLU A 146 -3.26 3.85 11.89
C GLU A 146 -3.63 4.59 13.18
N ASN A 147 -4.92 4.63 13.55
CA ASN A 147 -5.39 5.24 14.78
C ASN A 147 -4.73 4.60 16.02
N ILE A 148 -4.61 3.26 16.05
CA ILE A 148 -3.89 2.56 17.12
C ILE A 148 -2.40 2.90 17.11
N ALA A 149 -1.77 2.93 15.95
CA ALA A 149 -0.35 3.24 15.83
C ALA A 149 -0.01 4.66 16.32
N HIS A 150 -0.93 5.61 16.16
CA HIS A 150 -0.77 6.98 16.68
C HIS A 150 -0.85 7.08 18.21
N LEU A 151 -1.44 6.10 18.87
CA LEU A 151 -1.61 6.06 20.34
C LEU A 151 -0.47 5.34 21.06
N MET A 152 0.36 4.58 20.34
CA MET A 152 1.48 3.81 20.86
C MET A 152 2.74 4.64 21.06
#